data_34d161e8617d0d89109f8d5425c143b6
#
_entry.id   34d161e8617d0d89109f8d5425c143b6
#
_cell.length_a   1.000
_cell.length_b   1.000
_cell.length_c   1.000
_cell.angle_alpha   90.00
_cell.angle_beta   90.00
_cell.angle_gamma   90.00
#
_symmetry.space_group_name_H-M   'P 1'
#
loop_
_entity.id
_entity.type
_entity.pdbx_description
1 polymer ?
#
loop_
_entity_poly.entity_id
_entity_poly.type
_entity_poly.pdbx_seq_one_letter_code
_entity_poly.pdbx_strand_id
1 'polypeptide(L)'
;MPKVSTRVVALATVVGSVLAAASTASAALNLPTQSCNYVFTANLKAGMRNAEVRNLQKVLNAYPQTMVAASGAGSTGMETDYFGSATKAAVIKFQSINGVTPTSGNVFSLTRAVLNQVCNGSTPTTPTTPSTSGNVSVMLSANQPTNVLVAGQATARLADFTFSGVGTVSNVKFMRTGVSANDTLSNVYLFDNGMRIAGPASVNTDGSINFGSVSGLFTVNGSKTVTVRADIKAGVSGQSVGVTLTGYTVVGSSMASTMVAGTQLPVANVTLLTADLQGLPSTATPAATSINAGTMNQTIWSRSLSVGTRAAKLHGLTVKMIGSAPVNSIANVKLVVDGSTVATGVVATDGYVYFDTSAAPVNLTTGSHTVDVRADVVAGANRDFYISMEQAGDLRLEDSQVAGAFVTPTANATAAQAVNVLGGKVTIQSGSLTITQDTTFSNATNLIGGATNVKLAAYKFTSYGEDVKVLSLTFSPSFTSMTPANNNLANVGLYVNGGQVGSNQTATHSTALTYNNLGTNL
;
A
#
# COMPACT_ATOMS: atom_id res chain seq x y z
N MET A 1 -71.88 -16.82 14.94
CA MET A 1 -71.62 -16.80 13.49
C MET A 1 -70.35 -16.04 13.28
N PRO A 2 -69.23 -16.65 12.92
CA PRO A 2 -67.97 -15.96 12.71
C PRO A 2 -67.86 -15.47 11.29
N LYS A 3 -67.37 -14.24 11.13
CA LYS A 3 -67.13 -13.60 9.83
C LYS A 3 -65.85 -14.21 9.21
N VAL A 4 -66.02 -14.75 8.00
CA VAL A 4 -64.91 -15.20 7.14
C VAL A 4 -64.27 -13.96 6.53
N SER A 5 -62.99 -13.72 6.80
CA SER A 5 -62.16 -12.71 6.16
C SER A 5 -61.47 -13.33 4.94
N THR A 6 -61.89 -12.94 3.76
CA THR A 6 -61.26 -13.32 2.50
C THR A 6 -59.96 -12.54 2.32
N ARG A 7 -58.83 -13.21 2.41
CA ARG A 7 -57.53 -12.65 2.04
C ARG A 7 -57.37 -12.77 0.52
N VAL A 8 -57.37 -11.64 -0.14
CA VAL A 8 -56.94 -11.53 -1.56
C VAL A 8 -55.44 -11.62 -1.57
N VAL A 9 -54.90 -12.71 -2.14
CA VAL A 9 -53.48 -12.83 -2.47
C VAL A 9 -53.28 -12.17 -3.81
N ALA A 10 -52.68 -10.98 -3.82
CA ALA A 10 -52.20 -10.34 -5.02
C ALA A 10 -50.86 -10.99 -5.41
N LEU A 11 -50.88 -11.72 -6.51
CA LEU A 11 -49.66 -12.28 -7.12
C LEU A 11 -48.95 -11.13 -7.86
N ALA A 12 -47.95 -10.52 -7.24
CA ALA A 12 -47.11 -9.55 -7.89
C ALA A 12 -46.08 -10.31 -8.77
N THR A 13 -46.30 -10.27 -10.05
CA THR A 13 -45.31 -10.64 -11.06
C THR A 13 -44.18 -9.62 -11.02
N VAL A 14 -43.06 -10.03 -10.41
CA VAL A 14 -41.81 -9.27 -10.49
C VAL A 14 -41.25 -9.47 -11.89
N VAL A 15 -41.52 -8.50 -12.77
CA VAL A 15 -40.75 -8.33 -14.01
C VAL A 15 -39.38 -7.83 -13.58
N GLY A 16 -38.40 -8.73 -13.55
CA GLY A 16 -37.01 -8.37 -13.37
C GLY A 16 -36.50 -7.50 -14.50
N SER A 17 -36.58 -6.19 -14.33
CA SER A 17 -35.76 -5.27 -15.12
C SER A 17 -34.32 -5.46 -14.61
N VAL A 18 -33.52 -6.16 -15.42
CA VAL A 18 -32.06 -6.12 -15.32
C VAL A 18 -31.68 -4.67 -15.60
N LEU A 19 -31.54 -3.87 -14.56
CA LEU A 19 -30.81 -2.62 -14.63
C LEU A 19 -29.36 -3.02 -14.86
N ALA A 20 -28.95 -3.03 -16.14
CA ALA A 20 -27.55 -2.94 -16.47
C ALA A 20 -27.06 -1.64 -15.82
N ALA A 21 -26.38 -1.73 -14.70
CA ALA A 21 -25.58 -0.64 -14.18
C ALA A 21 -24.57 -0.33 -15.28
N ALA A 22 -24.88 0.63 -16.12
CA ALA A 22 -23.89 1.30 -16.93
C ALA A 22 -22.91 1.88 -15.92
N SER A 23 -21.79 1.18 -15.70
CA SER A 23 -20.61 1.79 -15.14
C SER A 23 -20.34 2.99 -16.04
N THR A 24 -20.59 4.20 -15.56
CA THR A 24 -20.05 5.40 -16.14
C THR A 24 -18.54 5.26 -16.00
N ALA A 25 -17.91 4.62 -17.02
CA ALA A 25 -16.51 4.78 -17.24
C ALA A 25 -16.31 6.29 -17.37
N SER A 26 -15.81 6.93 -16.31
CA SER A 26 -15.30 8.28 -16.40
C SER A 26 -14.28 8.23 -17.51
N ALA A 27 -14.61 8.84 -18.65
CA ALA A 27 -13.68 8.95 -19.76
C ALA A 27 -12.44 9.65 -19.18
N ALA A 28 -11.33 8.91 -19.05
CA ALA A 28 -10.08 9.49 -18.65
C ALA A 28 -9.76 10.59 -19.66
N LEU A 29 -9.67 11.84 -19.20
CA LEU A 29 -9.26 12.97 -20.03
C LEU A 29 -7.82 12.71 -20.45
N ASN A 30 -7.63 12.12 -21.61
CA ASN A 30 -6.32 11.91 -22.19
C ASN A 30 -5.69 13.27 -22.45
N LEU A 31 -4.49 13.48 -21.94
CA LEU A 31 -3.71 14.67 -22.23
C LEU A 31 -3.32 14.68 -23.71
N PRO A 32 -3.38 15.82 -24.38
CA PRO A 32 -2.92 15.94 -25.76
C PRO A 32 -1.40 15.63 -25.82
N THR A 33 -0.99 15.08 -26.94
CA THR A 33 0.42 14.73 -27.17
C THR A 33 1.29 15.96 -27.38
N GLN A 34 2.54 15.88 -26.95
CA GLN A 34 3.54 16.93 -27.17
C GLN A 34 4.83 16.34 -27.75
N SER A 35 5.57 17.14 -28.49
CA SER A 35 6.88 16.74 -28.99
C SER A 35 7.93 16.94 -27.92
N CYS A 36 8.59 15.85 -27.50
CA CYS A 36 9.72 15.89 -26.58
C CYS A 36 10.98 15.37 -27.28
N ASN A 37 12.11 15.98 -26.97
CA ASN A 37 13.42 15.55 -27.51
C ASN A 37 14.16 14.61 -26.54
N TYR A 38 13.42 13.86 -25.72
CA TYR A 38 13.97 12.96 -24.70
C TYR A 38 13.01 11.79 -24.40
N VAL A 39 13.56 10.72 -23.85
CA VAL A 39 12.84 9.52 -23.42
C VAL A 39 13.09 9.33 -21.93
N PHE A 40 12.03 9.05 -21.16
CA PHE A 40 12.15 8.74 -19.75
C PHE A 40 12.63 7.31 -19.56
N THR A 41 13.75 7.14 -18.87
CA THR A 41 14.39 5.83 -18.61
C THR A 41 14.54 5.54 -17.11
N ALA A 42 14.68 6.58 -16.28
CA ALA A 42 14.91 6.43 -14.84
C ALA A 42 13.61 6.26 -14.03
N ASN A 43 13.70 5.53 -12.94
CA ASN A 43 12.67 5.54 -11.89
C ASN A 43 12.83 6.81 -11.06
N LEU A 44 11.77 7.63 -10.97
CA LEU A 44 11.81 8.89 -10.23
C LEU A 44 10.82 8.85 -9.07
N LYS A 45 11.24 9.34 -7.91
CA LYS A 45 10.42 9.44 -6.70
C LYS A 45 10.76 10.68 -5.88
N ALA A 46 9.87 11.06 -4.97
CA ALA A 46 10.09 12.22 -4.10
C ALA A 46 11.44 12.15 -3.35
N GLY A 47 12.11 13.28 -3.26
CA GLY A 47 13.43 13.43 -2.64
C GLY A 47 14.61 13.24 -3.60
N MET A 48 14.40 12.69 -4.81
CA MET A 48 15.47 12.47 -5.77
C MET A 48 15.88 13.75 -6.49
N ARG A 49 17.17 13.82 -6.85
CA ARG A 49 17.71 14.77 -7.83
C ARG A 49 18.19 14.00 -9.06
N ASN A 50 17.63 14.35 -10.22
CA ASN A 50 17.94 13.70 -11.48
C ASN A 50 17.58 14.65 -12.63
N ALA A 51 18.38 14.66 -13.70
CA ALA A 51 18.12 15.50 -14.88
C ALA A 51 16.76 15.19 -15.54
N GLU A 52 16.29 13.93 -15.47
CA GLU A 52 14.95 13.55 -15.97
C GLU A 52 13.81 14.17 -15.17
N VAL A 53 14.03 14.63 -13.91
CA VAL A 53 13.02 15.34 -13.14
C VAL A 53 12.68 16.69 -13.77
N ARG A 54 13.68 17.40 -14.29
CA ARG A 54 13.44 18.66 -15.01
C ARG A 54 12.61 18.42 -16.27
N ASN A 55 12.89 17.36 -17.01
CA ASN A 55 12.11 16.97 -18.18
C ASN A 55 10.69 16.56 -17.79
N LEU A 56 10.53 15.82 -16.68
CA LEU A 56 9.22 15.47 -16.12
C LEU A 56 8.40 16.73 -15.80
N GLN A 57 9.00 17.70 -15.09
CA GLN A 57 8.34 18.96 -14.75
C GLN A 57 7.90 19.73 -16.02
N LYS A 58 8.72 19.75 -17.09
CA LYS A 58 8.34 20.34 -18.37
C LYS A 58 7.12 19.67 -18.97
N VAL A 59 7.07 18.34 -18.98
CA VAL A 59 5.89 17.59 -19.48
C VAL A 59 4.65 17.91 -18.66
N LEU A 60 4.76 17.89 -17.34
CA LEU A 60 3.64 18.16 -16.44
C LEU A 60 3.14 19.61 -16.56
N ASN A 61 4.04 20.58 -16.71
CA ASN A 61 3.72 22.00 -16.84
C ASN A 61 3.07 22.37 -18.19
N ALA A 62 3.22 21.52 -19.20
CA ALA A 62 2.55 21.72 -20.49
C ALA A 62 1.03 21.61 -20.40
N TYR A 63 0.50 21.09 -19.29
CA TYR A 63 -0.93 20.90 -19.10
C TYR A 63 -1.40 21.58 -17.81
N PRO A 64 -2.40 22.47 -17.87
CA PRO A 64 -2.92 23.17 -16.69
C PRO A 64 -3.35 22.22 -15.55
N GLN A 65 -3.86 21.03 -15.89
CA GLN A 65 -4.36 20.05 -14.92
C GLN A 65 -3.24 19.37 -14.13
N THR A 66 -2.03 19.28 -14.67
CA THR A 66 -0.88 18.60 -14.07
C THR A 66 0.27 19.54 -13.72
N MET A 67 0.06 20.86 -13.86
CA MET A 67 1.06 21.87 -13.58
C MET A 67 1.66 21.70 -12.18
N VAL A 68 2.99 21.72 -12.08
CA VAL A 68 3.75 21.52 -10.84
C VAL A 68 3.61 22.73 -9.92
N ALA A 69 3.78 23.93 -10.48
CA ALA A 69 3.64 25.20 -9.76
C ALA A 69 3.23 26.33 -10.73
N ALA A 70 2.47 27.29 -10.24
CA ALA A 70 2.08 28.47 -11.02
C ALA A 70 3.23 29.49 -11.17
N SER A 71 4.15 29.54 -10.19
CA SER A 71 5.31 30.43 -10.20
C SER A 71 6.41 29.87 -9.29
N GLY A 72 7.64 30.34 -9.44
CA GLY A 72 8.79 29.91 -8.66
C GLY A 72 9.37 28.56 -9.09
N ALA A 73 10.15 27.93 -8.23
CA ALA A 73 10.86 26.69 -8.54
C ALA A 73 9.89 25.55 -8.92
N GLY A 74 10.11 24.94 -10.07
CA GLY A 74 9.28 23.89 -10.66
C GLY A 74 8.18 24.38 -11.60
N SER A 75 7.92 25.71 -11.70
CA SER A 75 6.99 26.28 -12.68
C SER A 75 7.58 26.30 -14.10
N THR A 76 6.74 26.58 -15.08
CA THR A 76 7.15 26.69 -16.48
C THR A 76 8.31 27.65 -16.67
N GLY A 77 9.42 27.15 -17.24
CA GLY A 77 10.67 27.89 -17.43
C GLY A 77 11.59 27.92 -16.20
N MET A 78 11.12 27.46 -15.05
CA MET A 78 11.88 27.36 -13.79
C MET A 78 11.92 25.92 -13.24
N GLU A 79 11.86 24.94 -14.15
CA GLU A 79 11.94 23.53 -13.78
C GLU A 79 13.29 23.19 -13.16
N THR A 80 13.25 22.32 -12.18
CA THR A 80 14.41 21.89 -11.39
C THR A 80 14.68 20.40 -11.57
N ASP A 81 15.84 19.95 -11.17
CA ASP A 81 16.22 18.55 -11.10
C ASP A 81 15.76 17.85 -9.80
N TYR A 82 15.06 18.58 -8.91
CA TYR A 82 14.57 18.06 -7.63
C TYR A 82 13.12 17.62 -7.69
N PHE A 83 12.88 16.36 -7.34
CA PHE A 83 11.54 15.79 -7.23
C PHE A 83 10.92 16.13 -5.86
N GLY A 84 10.34 17.31 -5.75
CA GLY A 84 9.68 17.79 -4.54
C GLY A 84 8.26 17.29 -4.37
N SER A 85 7.60 17.73 -3.29
CA SER A 85 6.19 17.39 -2.99
C SER A 85 5.23 17.90 -4.07
N ALA A 86 5.48 19.09 -4.63
CA ALA A 86 4.70 19.65 -5.73
C ALA A 86 4.79 18.78 -7.00
N THR A 87 6.00 18.32 -7.35
CA THR A 87 6.20 17.38 -8.47
C THR A 87 5.48 16.07 -8.22
N LYS A 88 5.53 15.53 -6.99
CA LYS A 88 4.78 14.32 -6.62
C LYS A 88 3.28 14.51 -6.81
N ALA A 89 2.72 15.62 -6.33
CA ALA A 89 1.30 15.92 -6.48
C ALA A 89 0.88 16.05 -7.95
N ALA A 90 1.72 16.66 -8.79
CA ALA A 90 1.51 16.78 -10.23
C ALA A 90 1.53 15.39 -10.93
N VAL A 91 2.44 14.51 -10.52
CA VAL A 91 2.51 13.12 -11.02
C VAL A 91 1.27 12.33 -10.62
N ILE A 92 0.74 12.48 -9.40
CA ILE A 92 -0.52 11.86 -8.98
C ILE A 92 -1.67 12.27 -9.91
N LYS A 93 -1.80 13.57 -10.20
CA LYS A 93 -2.80 14.08 -11.15
C LYS A 93 -2.60 13.50 -12.55
N PHE A 94 -1.36 13.47 -13.04
CA PHE A 94 -1.02 12.87 -14.33
C PHE A 94 -1.42 11.40 -14.40
N GLN A 95 -1.10 10.62 -13.37
CA GLN A 95 -1.46 9.21 -13.25
C GLN A 95 -2.98 9.03 -13.26
N SER A 96 -3.71 9.83 -12.47
CA SER A 96 -5.19 9.77 -12.42
C SER A 96 -5.83 10.07 -13.78
N ILE A 97 -5.38 11.13 -14.46
CA ILE A 97 -5.92 11.54 -15.76
C ILE A 97 -5.68 10.46 -16.83
N ASN A 98 -4.54 9.80 -16.80
CA ASN A 98 -4.16 8.79 -17.79
C ASN A 98 -4.46 7.34 -17.34
N GLY A 99 -5.23 7.15 -16.26
CA GLY A 99 -5.64 5.83 -15.79
C GLY A 99 -4.48 4.95 -15.29
N VAL A 100 -3.35 5.54 -14.89
CA VAL A 100 -2.21 4.81 -14.34
C VAL A 100 -2.47 4.46 -12.88
N THR A 101 -2.55 3.19 -12.56
CA THR A 101 -2.74 2.70 -11.19
C THR A 101 -1.55 1.82 -10.75
N PRO A 102 -1.11 1.96 -9.48
CA PRO A 102 -1.58 2.89 -8.45
C PRO A 102 -1.10 4.34 -8.72
N THR A 103 -1.91 5.33 -8.31
CA THR A 103 -1.58 6.76 -8.38
C THR A 103 -0.63 7.16 -7.26
N SER A 104 0.54 6.54 -7.23
CA SER A 104 1.53 6.66 -6.14
C SER A 104 2.29 7.98 -6.12
N GLY A 105 2.24 8.73 -7.21
CA GLY A 105 3.06 9.92 -7.41
C GLY A 105 4.53 9.61 -7.70
N ASN A 106 4.87 8.35 -8.00
CA ASN A 106 6.20 7.93 -8.43
C ASN A 106 6.18 7.66 -9.94
N VAL A 107 7.29 7.93 -10.61
CA VAL A 107 7.47 7.64 -12.04
C VAL A 107 8.22 6.32 -12.17
N PHE A 108 7.45 5.21 -12.14
CA PHE A 108 7.97 3.87 -12.42
C PHE A 108 7.57 3.44 -13.84
N SER A 109 7.77 2.17 -14.17
CA SER A 109 7.63 1.66 -15.55
C SER A 109 6.32 2.07 -16.24
N LEU A 110 5.18 1.92 -15.58
CA LEU A 110 3.87 2.28 -16.16
C LEU A 110 3.75 3.79 -16.41
N THR A 111 4.14 4.61 -15.43
CA THR A 111 4.10 6.08 -15.58
C THR A 111 5.07 6.54 -16.65
N ARG A 112 6.27 5.93 -16.74
CA ARG A 112 7.22 6.23 -17.81
C ARG A 112 6.71 5.87 -19.20
N ALA A 113 6.05 4.71 -19.32
CA ALA A 113 5.47 4.31 -20.61
C ALA A 113 4.46 5.35 -21.10
N VAL A 114 3.56 5.80 -20.22
CA VAL A 114 2.57 6.84 -20.56
C VAL A 114 3.23 8.19 -20.82
N LEU A 115 4.24 8.61 -20.05
CA LEU A 115 5.00 9.83 -20.31
C LEU A 115 5.67 9.79 -21.68
N ASN A 116 6.28 8.66 -22.04
CA ASN A 116 6.92 8.49 -23.34
C ASN A 116 5.91 8.47 -24.50
N GLN A 117 4.70 7.94 -24.29
CA GLN A 117 3.63 8.02 -25.28
C GLN A 117 3.15 9.47 -25.48
N VAL A 118 2.93 10.20 -24.38
CA VAL A 118 2.58 11.63 -24.42
C VAL A 118 3.64 12.44 -25.16
N CYS A 119 4.92 12.12 -24.94
CA CYS A 119 6.05 12.77 -25.58
C CYS A 119 6.24 12.42 -27.07
N ASN A 120 5.84 11.24 -27.51
CA ASN A 120 6.08 10.76 -28.87
C ASN A 120 4.88 10.95 -29.82
N GLY A 121 3.87 11.67 -29.38
CA GLY A 121 2.69 11.93 -30.20
C GLY A 121 1.70 10.77 -30.31
N SER A 122 1.88 9.72 -29.51
CA SER A 122 0.89 8.64 -29.37
C SER A 122 -0.12 9.04 -28.29
N THR A 123 -1.40 8.99 -28.57
CA THR A 123 -2.45 9.22 -27.57
C THR A 123 -2.26 8.21 -26.43
N PRO A 124 -2.20 8.63 -25.14
CA PRO A 124 -2.12 7.68 -24.05
C PRO A 124 -3.32 6.76 -24.12
N THR A 125 -3.12 5.52 -24.51
CA THR A 125 -4.15 4.50 -24.30
C THR A 125 -4.14 4.19 -22.82
N THR A 126 -5.31 4.26 -22.18
CA THR A 126 -5.50 3.65 -20.85
C THR A 126 -4.84 2.29 -20.90
N PRO A 127 -4.03 1.88 -19.89
CA PRO A 127 -3.54 0.53 -19.85
C PRO A 127 -4.74 -0.39 -19.93
N THR A 128 -5.06 -0.85 -21.13
CA THR A 128 -6.08 -1.87 -21.34
C THR A 128 -5.60 -3.10 -20.61
N THR A 129 -6.49 -3.81 -19.99
CA THR A 129 -6.26 -5.18 -19.52
C THR A 129 -5.38 -5.87 -20.54
N PRO A 130 -4.21 -6.44 -20.17
CA PRO A 130 -3.26 -6.96 -21.14
C PRO A 130 -3.98 -7.84 -22.14
N SER A 131 -3.79 -7.56 -23.41
CA SER A 131 -4.33 -8.42 -24.47
C SER A 131 -3.83 -9.84 -24.24
N THR A 132 -4.72 -10.81 -24.17
CA THR A 132 -4.42 -12.24 -23.98
C THR A 132 -3.62 -12.83 -25.16
N SER A 133 -3.32 -12.03 -26.17
CA SER A 133 -2.55 -12.38 -27.37
C SER A 133 -1.20 -11.68 -27.46
N GLY A 134 -0.69 -11.12 -26.35
CA GLY A 134 0.61 -10.46 -26.32
C GLY A 134 1.77 -11.43 -26.58
N ASN A 135 2.74 -11.01 -27.39
CA ASN A 135 3.98 -11.77 -27.61
C ASN A 135 4.98 -11.36 -26.50
N VAL A 136 5.30 -12.31 -25.61
CA VAL A 136 6.30 -12.13 -24.54
C VAL A 136 7.52 -12.98 -24.89
N SER A 137 8.69 -12.36 -24.90
CA SER A 137 9.98 -13.04 -25.00
C SER A 137 10.72 -12.95 -23.67
N VAL A 138 11.69 -13.84 -23.44
CA VAL A 138 12.48 -13.87 -22.23
C VAL A 138 13.96 -14.01 -22.56
N MET A 139 14.80 -13.32 -21.80
CA MET A 139 16.25 -13.42 -21.87
C MET A 139 16.86 -13.38 -20.46
N LEU A 140 18.08 -13.82 -20.34
CA LEU A 140 18.86 -13.64 -19.14
C LEU A 140 19.18 -12.15 -18.97
N SER A 141 18.93 -11.58 -17.78
CA SER A 141 19.28 -10.19 -17.50
C SER A 141 20.79 -9.97 -17.47
N ALA A 142 21.25 -8.79 -17.85
CA ALA A 142 22.68 -8.48 -17.90
C ALA A 142 23.38 -8.57 -16.52
N ASN A 143 22.66 -8.21 -15.46
CA ASN A 143 23.19 -8.20 -14.10
C ASN A 143 22.86 -9.51 -13.37
N GLN A 144 23.61 -10.56 -13.64
CA GLN A 144 23.46 -11.83 -12.94
C GLN A 144 24.20 -11.84 -11.59
N PRO A 145 23.71 -12.63 -10.61
CA PRO A 145 24.47 -12.84 -9.38
C PRO A 145 25.79 -13.57 -9.67
N THR A 146 26.85 -13.14 -9.01
CA THR A 146 28.19 -13.74 -9.10
C THR A 146 28.71 -14.16 -7.73
N ASN A 147 27.91 -13.92 -6.67
CA ASN A 147 28.32 -14.18 -5.29
C ASN A 147 28.30 -15.68 -5.00
N VAL A 148 29.20 -16.10 -4.11
CA VAL A 148 29.14 -17.43 -3.51
C VAL A 148 27.89 -17.54 -2.66
N LEU A 149 27.11 -18.61 -2.85
CA LEU A 149 25.97 -18.93 -2.01
C LEU A 149 26.45 -19.51 -0.67
N VAL A 150 25.68 -19.31 0.37
CA VAL A 150 26.01 -19.80 1.72
C VAL A 150 25.00 -20.86 2.16
N ALA A 151 25.49 -21.98 2.67
CA ALA A 151 24.64 -23.02 3.24
C ALA A 151 23.80 -22.47 4.40
N GLY A 152 22.48 -22.72 4.39
CA GLY A 152 21.54 -22.14 5.35
C GLY A 152 21.06 -20.72 5.01
N GLN A 153 21.57 -20.12 3.95
CA GLN A 153 21.12 -18.81 3.48
C GLN A 153 19.68 -18.88 2.97
N ALA A 154 18.86 -17.91 3.40
CA ALA A 154 17.50 -17.73 2.91
C ALA A 154 17.44 -16.83 1.67
N THR A 155 16.48 -17.06 0.82
CA THR A 155 16.16 -16.20 -0.34
C THR A 155 17.37 -15.77 -1.18
N ALA A 156 18.36 -16.66 -1.31
CA ALA A 156 19.57 -16.46 -2.10
C ALA A 156 19.19 -16.14 -3.56
N ARG A 157 19.79 -15.11 -4.13
CA ARG A 157 19.56 -14.73 -5.54
C ARG A 157 20.29 -15.71 -6.46
N LEU A 158 19.54 -16.44 -7.30
CA LEU A 158 20.07 -17.45 -8.21
C LEU A 158 20.23 -16.95 -9.64
N ALA A 159 19.23 -16.25 -10.15
CA ALA A 159 19.24 -15.70 -11.51
C ALA A 159 18.17 -14.63 -11.69
N ASP A 160 18.41 -13.76 -12.67
CA ASP A 160 17.43 -12.74 -13.09
C ASP A 160 17.09 -12.98 -14.56
N PHE A 161 15.79 -12.98 -14.84
CA PHE A 161 15.25 -13.13 -16.19
C PHE A 161 14.45 -11.88 -16.56
N THR A 162 14.72 -11.32 -17.72
CA THR A 162 13.98 -10.19 -18.25
C THR A 162 12.98 -10.66 -19.29
N PHE A 163 11.70 -10.49 -18.96
CA PHE A 163 10.57 -10.70 -19.86
C PHE A 163 10.26 -9.40 -20.59
N SER A 164 10.09 -9.47 -21.91
CA SER A 164 9.85 -8.30 -22.76
C SER A 164 8.66 -8.56 -23.68
N GLY A 165 7.82 -7.54 -23.87
CA GLY A 165 6.60 -7.61 -24.67
C GLY A 165 5.36 -7.19 -23.90
N VAL A 166 4.19 -7.72 -24.27
CA VAL A 166 2.92 -7.42 -23.61
C VAL A 166 2.15 -8.72 -23.37
N GLY A 167 1.78 -8.97 -22.12
CA GLY A 167 0.98 -10.13 -21.74
C GLY A 167 1.06 -10.44 -20.25
N THR A 168 0.20 -11.32 -19.77
CA THR A 168 0.22 -11.84 -18.41
C THR A 168 0.81 -13.24 -18.41
N VAL A 169 1.93 -13.42 -17.73
CA VAL A 169 2.56 -14.75 -17.58
C VAL A 169 1.83 -15.51 -16.49
N SER A 170 1.29 -16.66 -16.81
CA SER A 170 0.52 -17.52 -15.89
C SER A 170 1.30 -18.71 -15.38
N ASN A 171 2.35 -19.14 -16.10
CA ASN A 171 3.18 -20.26 -15.68
C ASN A 171 4.63 -20.00 -16.06
N VAL A 172 5.56 -20.44 -15.20
CA VAL A 172 7.00 -20.41 -15.46
C VAL A 172 7.60 -21.72 -14.95
N LYS A 173 8.39 -22.38 -15.80
CA LYS A 173 9.06 -23.64 -15.48
C LYS A 173 10.57 -23.47 -15.54
N PHE A 174 11.24 -23.89 -14.47
CA PHE A 174 12.70 -23.93 -14.38
C PHE A 174 13.18 -25.36 -14.21
N MET A 175 14.45 -25.55 -14.48
CA MET A 175 15.21 -26.75 -14.18
C MET A 175 16.37 -26.36 -13.28
N ARG A 176 16.55 -27.04 -12.16
CA ARG A 176 17.77 -26.93 -11.34
C ARG A 176 18.97 -27.45 -12.14
N THR A 177 20.06 -26.73 -12.09
CA THR A 177 21.32 -27.08 -12.77
C THR A 177 22.49 -27.05 -11.80
N GLY A 178 23.62 -27.59 -12.24
CA GLY A 178 24.85 -27.66 -11.41
C GLY A 178 25.04 -28.99 -10.69
N VAL A 179 26.18 -29.13 -10.04
CA VAL A 179 26.58 -30.33 -9.28
C VAL A 179 26.05 -30.21 -7.85
N SER A 180 24.77 -30.57 -7.67
CA SER A 180 24.08 -30.48 -6.39
C SER A 180 22.90 -31.46 -6.34
N ALA A 181 22.44 -31.80 -5.13
CA ALA A 181 21.19 -32.55 -4.96
C ALA A 181 19.96 -31.62 -5.18
N ASN A 182 18.78 -32.21 -5.43
CA ASN A 182 17.55 -31.42 -5.63
C ASN A 182 17.19 -30.63 -4.37
N ASP A 183 17.41 -31.22 -3.19
CA ASP A 183 17.11 -30.62 -1.90
C ASP A 183 18.13 -29.54 -1.45
N THR A 184 19.18 -29.29 -2.27
CA THR A 184 20.09 -28.14 -2.06
C THR A 184 19.31 -26.82 -2.11
N LEU A 185 18.26 -26.76 -2.92
CA LEU A 185 17.28 -25.66 -2.94
C LEU A 185 16.03 -26.13 -2.18
N SER A 186 15.88 -25.70 -0.94
CA SER A 186 14.76 -26.15 -0.10
C SER A 186 13.43 -25.51 -0.50
N ASN A 187 13.46 -24.23 -0.84
CA ASN A 187 12.31 -23.48 -1.34
C ASN A 187 12.77 -22.55 -2.45
N VAL A 188 11.99 -22.41 -3.48
CA VAL A 188 12.28 -21.51 -4.60
C VAL A 188 11.16 -20.49 -4.74
N TYR A 189 11.52 -19.26 -5.05
CA TYR A 189 10.61 -18.13 -5.09
C TYR A 189 10.85 -17.28 -6.33
N LEU A 190 9.81 -16.56 -6.76
CA LEU A 190 9.92 -15.49 -7.75
C LEU A 190 9.73 -14.14 -7.06
N PHE A 191 10.59 -13.21 -7.42
CA PHE A 191 10.58 -11.84 -6.90
C PHE A 191 10.54 -10.82 -8.04
N ASP A 192 9.83 -9.73 -7.82
CA ASP A 192 9.83 -8.52 -8.65
C ASP A 192 10.20 -7.32 -7.76
N ASN A 193 11.27 -6.63 -8.08
CA ASN A 193 11.75 -5.45 -7.33
C ASN A 193 11.84 -5.67 -5.81
N GLY A 194 12.25 -6.87 -5.37
CA GLY A 194 12.36 -7.22 -3.96
C GLY A 194 11.06 -7.72 -3.31
N MET A 195 9.93 -7.67 -3.99
CA MET A 195 8.68 -8.29 -3.54
C MET A 195 8.58 -9.72 -4.05
N ARG A 196 8.15 -10.66 -3.18
CA ARG A 196 7.81 -12.01 -3.60
C ARG A 196 6.49 -12.00 -4.38
N ILE A 197 6.53 -12.53 -5.61
CA ILE A 197 5.35 -12.63 -6.48
C ILE A 197 4.85 -14.06 -6.61
N ALA A 198 5.68 -15.07 -6.29
CA ALA A 198 5.27 -16.47 -6.26
C ALA A 198 6.19 -17.31 -5.37
N GLY A 199 5.71 -18.47 -4.96
CA GLY A 199 6.41 -19.45 -4.13
C GLY A 199 5.99 -19.40 -2.64
N PRO A 200 6.52 -20.33 -1.81
CA PRO A 200 7.60 -21.27 -2.14
C PRO A 200 7.18 -22.39 -3.11
N ALA A 201 8.09 -22.80 -3.96
CA ALA A 201 7.99 -23.98 -4.78
C ALA A 201 9.13 -24.96 -4.47
N SER A 202 8.84 -26.24 -4.48
CA SER A 202 9.85 -27.28 -4.27
C SER A 202 10.51 -27.68 -5.59
N VAL A 203 11.74 -28.20 -5.51
CA VAL A 203 12.39 -28.87 -6.63
C VAL A 203 11.86 -30.30 -6.69
N ASN A 204 11.25 -30.66 -7.81
CA ASN A 204 10.73 -31.99 -8.07
C ASN A 204 11.87 -33.02 -8.21
N THR A 205 11.52 -34.31 -8.20
CA THR A 205 12.50 -35.41 -8.35
C THR A 205 13.25 -35.36 -9.67
N ASP A 206 12.63 -34.85 -10.73
CA ASP A 206 13.23 -34.62 -12.05
C ASP A 206 14.08 -33.32 -12.12
N GLY A 207 14.20 -32.58 -11.04
CA GLY A 207 14.89 -31.30 -10.98
C GLY A 207 14.07 -30.11 -11.48
N SER A 208 12.83 -30.31 -11.89
CA SER A 208 11.96 -29.21 -12.34
C SER A 208 11.38 -28.41 -11.17
N ILE A 209 11.13 -27.12 -11.41
CA ILE A 209 10.53 -26.18 -10.48
C ILE A 209 9.42 -25.46 -11.24
N ASN A 210 8.20 -25.53 -10.75
CA ASN A 210 7.03 -25.01 -11.46
C ASN A 210 6.34 -23.93 -10.62
N PHE A 211 6.05 -22.80 -11.27
CA PHE A 211 5.19 -21.75 -10.73
C PHE A 211 3.99 -21.59 -11.65
N GLY A 212 2.80 -21.50 -11.09
CA GLY A 212 1.58 -21.33 -11.87
C GLY A 212 0.49 -20.61 -11.10
N SER A 213 -0.29 -19.81 -11.80
CA SER A 213 -1.48 -19.14 -11.30
C SER A 213 -2.49 -18.96 -12.43
N VAL A 214 -3.72 -19.35 -12.19
CA VAL A 214 -4.81 -19.21 -13.19
C VAL A 214 -5.07 -17.74 -13.51
N SER A 215 -4.98 -16.87 -12.52
CA SER A 215 -5.13 -15.42 -12.68
C SER A 215 -3.88 -14.71 -13.22
N GLY A 216 -2.77 -15.43 -13.35
CA GLY A 216 -1.47 -14.90 -13.73
C GLY A 216 -0.53 -14.75 -12.55
N LEU A 217 0.77 -14.91 -12.82
CA LEU A 217 1.86 -14.68 -11.85
C LEU A 217 2.32 -13.22 -11.87
N PHE A 218 2.45 -12.67 -13.06
CA PHE A 218 2.85 -11.27 -13.28
C PHE A 218 2.49 -10.80 -14.68
N THR A 219 2.31 -9.51 -14.81
CA THR A 219 2.05 -8.85 -16.10
C THR A 219 3.33 -8.21 -16.63
N VAL A 220 3.60 -8.42 -17.91
CA VAL A 220 4.65 -7.77 -18.70
C VAL A 220 3.99 -6.69 -19.55
N ASN A 221 4.52 -5.48 -19.46
CA ASN A 221 4.15 -4.35 -20.31
C ASN A 221 5.43 -3.59 -20.63
N GLY A 222 6.00 -3.87 -21.80
CA GLY A 222 7.34 -3.45 -22.21
C GLY A 222 8.42 -4.39 -21.68
N SER A 223 8.90 -4.22 -20.45
CA SER A 223 9.96 -5.05 -19.86
C SER A 223 9.75 -5.25 -18.37
N LYS A 224 9.95 -6.48 -17.90
CA LYS A 224 9.88 -6.87 -16.50
C LYS A 224 11.00 -7.83 -16.14
N THR A 225 11.77 -7.53 -15.10
CA THR A 225 12.80 -8.44 -14.57
C THR A 225 12.22 -9.22 -13.40
N VAL A 226 12.30 -10.54 -13.49
CA VAL A 226 11.91 -11.48 -12.44
C VAL A 226 13.15 -12.16 -11.91
N THR A 227 13.36 -12.06 -10.59
CA THR A 227 14.47 -12.69 -9.88
C THR A 227 14.04 -14.03 -9.33
N VAL A 228 14.78 -15.08 -9.63
CA VAL A 228 14.64 -16.38 -8.97
C VAL A 228 15.52 -16.39 -7.73
N ARG A 229 14.91 -16.67 -6.59
CA ARG A 229 15.59 -16.82 -5.30
C ARG A 229 15.28 -18.17 -4.68
N ALA A 230 16.16 -18.67 -3.82
CA ALA A 230 15.92 -19.91 -3.11
C ALA A 230 16.54 -19.90 -1.72
N ASP A 231 16.00 -20.74 -0.84
CA ASP A 231 16.65 -21.10 0.42
C ASP A 231 17.65 -22.20 0.15
N ILE A 232 18.88 -22.01 0.61
CA ILE A 232 19.95 -22.98 0.46
C ILE A 232 19.97 -23.90 1.68
N LYS A 233 19.94 -25.20 1.46
CA LYS A 233 20.00 -26.22 2.52
C LYS A 233 21.22 -26.00 3.41
N ALA A 234 21.02 -26.09 4.73
CA ALA A 234 22.12 -26.00 5.68
C ALA A 234 23.07 -27.19 5.59
N GLY A 235 24.34 -26.98 5.92
CA GLY A 235 25.36 -28.04 5.99
C GLY A 235 25.87 -28.55 4.64
N VAL A 236 25.46 -27.99 3.51
CA VAL A 236 26.00 -28.32 2.18
C VAL A 236 27.26 -27.50 1.87
N SER A 237 28.21 -28.09 1.16
CA SER A 237 29.44 -27.39 0.73
C SER A 237 30.03 -28.04 -0.52
N GLY A 238 30.87 -27.28 -1.24
CA GLY A 238 31.57 -27.80 -2.43
C GLY A 238 30.63 -28.11 -3.61
N GLN A 239 29.39 -27.68 -3.53
CA GLN A 239 28.39 -27.83 -4.59
C GLN A 239 28.35 -26.60 -5.49
N SER A 240 27.79 -26.77 -6.68
CA SER A 240 27.37 -25.65 -7.53
C SER A 240 25.91 -25.79 -7.90
N VAL A 241 25.17 -24.70 -7.84
CA VAL A 241 23.74 -24.71 -8.14
C VAL A 241 23.33 -23.47 -8.94
N GLY A 242 22.42 -23.67 -9.88
CA GLY A 242 21.80 -22.63 -10.68
C GLY A 242 20.45 -23.07 -11.17
N VAL A 243 19.80 -22.25 -11.95
CA VAL A 243 18.51 -22.56 -12.57
C VAL A 243 18.52 -22.18 -14.06
N THR A 244 17.85 -22.99 -14.86
CA THR A 244 17.59 -22.71 -16.28
C THR A 244 16.10 -22.55 -16.46
N LEU A 245 15.65 -21.47 -17.07
CA LEU A 245 14.26 -21.33 -17.51
C LEU A 245 14.04 -22.27 -18.69
N THR A 246 13.05 -23.18 -18.60
CA THR A 246 12.75 -24.18 -19.62
C THR A 246 11.42 -23.95 -20.34
N GLY A 247 10.59 -23.06 -19.81
CA GLY A 247 9.33 -22.69 -20.46
C GLY A 247 8.53 -21.68 -19.65
N TYR A 248 7.61 -21.03 -20.32
CA TYR A 248 6.62 -20.15 -19.72
C TYR A 248 5.32 -20.15 -20.52
N THR A 249 4.23 -19.75 -19.89
CA THR A 249 2.91 -19.63 -20.53
C THR A 249 2.39 -18.22 -20.33
N VAL A 250 1.95 -17.60 -21.42
CA VAL A 250 1.18 -16.35 -21.39
C VAL A 250 -0.30 -16.71 -21.42
N VAL A 251 -1.13 -16.03 -20.64
CA VAL A 251 -2.59 -16.26 -20.61
C VAL A 251 -3.17 -16.23 -22.02
N GLY A 252 -3.93 -17.25 -22.37
CA GLY A 252 -4.51 -17.41 -23.72
C GLY A 252 -3.56 -18.02 -24.77
N SER A 253 -2.34 -18.42 -24.38
CA SER A 253 -1.34 -19.02 -25.26
C SER A 253 -0.94 -20.42 -24.79
N SER A 254 -0.37 -21.23 -25.67
CA SER A 254 0.31 -22.46 -25.28
C SER A 254 1.67 -22.15 -24.62
N MET A 255 2.21 -23.13 -23.90
CA MET A 255 3.53 -22.99 -23.28
C MET A 255 4.59 -22.79 -24.37
N ALA A 256 5.36 -21.69 -24.22
CA ALA A 256 6.56 -21.47 -25.01
C ALA A 256 7.72 -22.27 -24.39
N SER A 257 8.23 -23.26 -25.09
CA SER A 257 9.50 -23.92 -24.72
C SER A 257 10.66 -22.98 -25.01
N THR A 258 11.54 -22.81 -24.04
CA THR A 258 12.74 -22.00 -24.17
C THR A 258 13.83 -22.56 -23.27
N MET A 259 15.07 -22.24 -23.56
CA MET A 259 16.21 -22.64 -22.73
C MET A 259 17.05 -21.40 -22.44
N VAL A 260 16.80 -20.75 -21.33
CA VAL A 260 17.59 -19.60 -20.88
C VAL A 260 18.32 -19.99 -19.58
N ALA A 261 19.61 -20.29 -19.71
CA ALA A 261 20.43 -20.78 -18.60
C ALA A 261 20.90 -19.61 -17.73
N GLY A 262 20.64 -19.70 -16.42
CA GLY A 262 21.27 -18.85 -15.43
C GLY A 262 22.69 -19.32 -15.08
N THR A 263 23.40 -18.50 -14.31
CA THR A 263 24.74 -18.82 -13.82
C THR A 263 24.68 -19.92 -12.76
N GLN A 264 25.67 -20.83 -12.77
CA GLN A 264 25.87 -21.78 -11.67
C GLN A 264 26.76 -21.11 -10.62
N LEU A 265 26.27 -21.05 -9.39
CA LEU A 265 26.92 -20.40 -8.28
C LEU A 265 27.48 -21.46 -7.31
N PRO A 266 28.73 -21.32 -6.84
CA PRO A 266 29.28 -22.23 -5.84
C PRO A 266 28.61 -22.04 -4.49
N VAL A 267 28.52 -23.11 -3.70
CA VAL A 267 27.97 -23.11 -2.35
C VAL A 267 29.09 -23.34 -1.33
N ALA A 268 29.28 -22.39 -0.41
CA ALA A 268 30.19 -22.47 0.71
C ALA A 268 29.43 -22.77 2.00
N ASN A 269 30.09 -23.46 2.94
CA ASN A 269 29.56 -23.66 4.29
C ASN A 269 30.21 -22.64 5.23
N VAL A 270 29.41 -21.66 5.65
CA VAL A 270 29.80 -20.61 6.60
C VAL A 270 28.73 -20.55 7.68
N THR A 271 29.16 -20.43 8.94
CA THR A 271 28.20 -20.24 10.04
C THR A 271 27.52 -18.89 9.90
N LEU A 272 26.20 -18.88 9.79
CA LEU A 272 25.38 -17.67 9.74
C LEU A 272 24.90 -17.27 11.13
N LEU A 273 24.42 -16.04 11.26
CA LEU A 273 23.71 -15.57 12.44
C LEU A 273 22.48 -16.46 12.73
N THR A 274 22.08 -16.50 13.99
CA THR A 274 20.79 -17.08 14.39
C THR A 274 19.80 -15.97 14.70
N ALA A 275 18.56 -16.14 14.27
CA ALA A 275 17.47 -15.24 14.62
C ALA A 275 16.23 -16.05 14.96
N ASP A 276 15.49 -15.61 15.97
CA ASP A 276 14.28 -16.29 16.41
C ASP A 276 13.16 -15.28 16.65
N LEU A 277 12.04 -15.51 15.96
CA LEU A 277 10.84 -14.71 16.13
C LEU A 277 10.06 -15.28 17.32
N GLN A 278 10.21 -14.63 18.48
CA GLN A 278 9.60 -15.05 19.71
C GLN A 278 8.07 -14.81 19.67
N GLY A 279 7.36 -15.68 20.30
CA GLY A 279 5.92 -15.66 20.40
C GLY A 279 5.30 -16.97 19.91
N LEU A 280 4.52 -17.60 20.78
CA LEU A 280 3.84 -18.84 20.44
C LEU A 280 2.89 -18.61 19.26
N PRO A 281 2.77 -19.56 18.33
CA PRO A 281 1.78 -19.49 17.25
C PRO A 281 0.35 -19.33 17.76
N SER A 282 0.12 -19.70 19.04
CA SER A 282 -1.18 -19.61 19.71
C SER A 282 -1.51 -18.27 20.35
N THR A 283 -0.54 -17.37 20.50
CA THR A 283 -0.73 -16.03 21.09
C THR A 283 -0.51 -14.95 20.05
N ALA A 284 -1.63 -14.52 19.48
CA ALA A 284 -1.63 -13.34 18.62
C ALA A 284 -1.15 -12.11 19.41
N THR A 285 -0.21 -11.34 18.87
CA THR A 285 0.31 -10.13 19.50
C THR A 285 0.20 -8.95 18.52
N PRO A 286 -0.47 -7.85 18.90
CA PRO A 286 -1.26 -7.69 20.13
C PRO A 286 -2.43 -8.67 20.22
N ALA A 287 -3.04 -8.83 21.41
CA ALA A 287 -4.26 -9.62 21.57
C ALA A 287 -5.42 -9.04 20.76
N ALA A 288 -6.46 -9.84 20.52
CA ALA A 288 -7.66 -9.37 19.85
C ALA A 288 -8.24 -8.15 20.58
N THR A 289 -8.61 -7.13 19.85
CA THR A 289 -9.07 -5.85 20.40
C THR A 289 -10.17 -5.23 19.53
N SER A 290 -10.95 -4.36 20.16
CA SER A 290 -11.90 -3.50 19.46
C SER A 290 -11.38 -2.06 19.46
N ILE A 291 -11.37 -1.43 18.30
CA ILE A 291 -10.79 -0.10 18.08
C ILE A 291 -11.81 0.77 17.38
N ASN A 292 -11.99 1.99 17.84
CA ASN A 292 -12.82 2.97 17.15
C ASN A 292 -12.12 3.43 15.86
N ALA A 293 -12.88 3.62 14.80
CA ALA A 293 -12.39 4.35 13.66
C ALA A 293 -11.95 5.76 14.10
N GLY A 294 -10.82 6.23 13.57
CA GLY A 294 -10.14 7.46 14.01
C GLY A 294 -9.00 7.25 15.01
N THR A 295 -8.80 6.03 15.51
CA THR A 295 -7.65 5.72 16.37
C THR A 295 -6.37 5.77 15.55
N MET A 296 -5.43 6.60 15.99
CA MET A 296 -4.15 6.82 15.30
C MET A 296 -3.02 6.00 15.93
N ASN A 297 -2.03 5.65 15.10
CA ASN A 297 -0.79 4.99 15.50
C ASN A 297 -0.98 3.72 16.36
N GLN A 298 -2.04 2.95 16.06
CA GLN A 298 -2.36 1.71 16.76
C GLN A 298 -1.39 0.59 16.38
N THR A 299 -0.86 -0.14 17.35
CA THR A 299 -0.10 -1.38 17.10
C THR A 299 -1.08 -2.48 16.67
N ILE A 300 -0.94 -2.95 15.42
CA ILE A 300 -1.82 -3.95 14.81
C ILE A 300 -1.13 -5.30 14.61
N TRP A 301 0.20 -5.33 14.77
CA TRP A 301 1.04 -6.54 14.78
C TRP A 301 2.32 -6.24 15.56
N SER A 302 2.78 -7.20 16.36
CA SER A 302 3.99 -7.04 17.17
C SER A 302 4.66 -8.39 17.39
N ARG A 303 5.98 -8.41 17.31
CA ARG A 303 6.79 -9.58 17.65
C ARG A 303 8.11 -9.15 18.29
N SER A 304 8.58 -9.99 19.20
CA SER A 304 9.94 -9.92 19.69
C SER A 304 10.83 -10.75 18.77
N LEU A 305 11.90 -10.15 18.28
CA LEU A 305 12.94 -10.79 17.47
C LEU A 305 14.20 -10.94 18.31
N SER A 306 14.61 -12.17 18.57
CA SER A 306 15.88 -12.46 19.21
C SER A 306 16.97 -12.65 18.15
N VAL A 307 18.01 -11.84 18.18
CA VAL A 307 19.18 -11.92 17.30
C VAL A 307 20.34 -12.52 18.08
N GLY A 308 20.82 -13.69 17.63
CA GLY A 308 21.89 -14.42 18.29
C GLY A 308 23.16 -14.49 17.45
N THR A 309 24.26 -14.90 18.08
CA THR A 309 25.61 -15.09 17.56
C THR A 309 26.28 -13.82 17.05
N ARG A 310 25.61 -12.98 16.24
CA ARG A 310 26.11 -11.71 15.72
C ARG A 310 24.97 -10.81 15.25
N ALA A 311 25.27 -9.55 15.01
CA ALA A 311 24.29 -8.56 14.58
C ALA A 311 23.67 -8.93 13.22
N ALA A 312 22.43 -8.48 13.03
CA ALA A 312 21.69 -8.58 11.77
C ALA A 312 21.46 -7.19 11.16
N LYS A 313 21.21 -7.16 9.86
CA LYS A 313 20.69 -6.00 9.15
C LYS A 313 19.27 -6.31 8.67
N LEU A 314 18.29 -5.55 9.11
CA LEU A 314 16.92 -5.68 8.64
C LEU A 314 16.75 -4.90 7.35
N HIS A 315 16.42 -5.60 6.28
CA HIS A 315 16.18 -5.04 4.94
C HIS A 315 14.70 -4.84 4.62
N GLY A 316 13.80 -5.34 5.45
CA GLY A 316 12.38 -5.13 5.28
C GLY A 316 11.51 -6.23 5.88
N LEU A 317 10.21 -5.97 5.81
CA LEU A 317 9.17 -6.88 6.27
C LEU A 317 8.01 -6.86 5.26
N THR A 318 7.47 -8.02 4.94
CA THR A 318 6.21 -8.13 4.20
C THR A 318 5.16 -8.73 5.13
N VAL A 319 4.01 -8.08 5.20
CA VAL A 319 2.84 -8.58 5.94
C VAL A 319 1.59 -8.48 5.07
N LYS A 320 0.56 -9.21 5.44
CA LYS A 320 -0.73 -9.19 4.76
C LYS A 320 -1.85 -8.84 5.72
N MET A 321 -2.70 -7.94 5.29
CA MET A 321 -3.98 -7.65 5.94
C MET A 321 -5.02 -8.67 5.47
N ILE A 322 -5.65 -9.36 6.40
CA ILE A 322 -6.65 -10.41 6.14
C ILE A 322 -7.89 -10.09 6.98
N GLY A 323 -9.07 -10.20 6.40
CA GLY A 323 -10.33 -9.98 7.11
C GLY A 323 -11.43 -9.44 6.23
N SER A 324 -12.49 -8.93 6.88
CA SER A 324 -13.65 -8.34 6.21
C SER A 324 -13.50 -6.83 5.98
N ALA A 325 -12.55 -6.17 6.66
CA ALA A 325 -12.29 -4.75 6.50
C ALA A 325 -11.62 -4.46 5.14
N PRO A 326 -12.10 -3.46 4.39
CA PRO A 326 -11.45 -3.03 3.15
C PRO A 326 -10.02 -2.57 3.38
N VAL A 327 -9.16 -2.68 2.39
CA VAL A 327 -7.73 -2.32 2.49
C VAL A 327 -7.49 -0.84 2.84
N ASN A 328 -8.43 0.03 2.51
CA ASN A 328 -8.41 1.46 2.86
C ASN A 328 -8.92 1.75 4.28
N SER A 329 -9.26 0.74 5.06
CA SER A 329 -9.66 0.92 6.47
C SER A 329 -8.51 1.32 7.37
N ILE A 330 -7.27 1.11 6.93
CA ILE A 330 -6.06 1.54 7.64
C ILE A 330 -5.21 2.46 6.74
N ALA A 331 -4.57 3.42 7.38
CA ALA A 331 -3.69 4.40 6.73
C ALA A 331 -2.40 4.57 7.53
N ASN A 332 -1.41 5.29 6.96
CA ASN A 332 -0.14 5.61 7.62
C ASN A 332 0.55 4.39 8.25
N VAL A 333 0.54 3.27 7.52
CA VAL A 333 1.10 2.02 8.02
C VAL A 333 2.61 2.13 8.16
N LYS A 334 3.14 1.80 9.35
CA LYS A 334 4.54 2.00 9.72
C LYS A 334 5.14 0.70 10.23
N LEU A 335 6.38 0.45 9.85
CA LEU A 335 7.25 -0.52 10.52
C LEU A 335 8.02 0.21 11.62
N VAL A 336 7.91 -0.27 12.84
CA VAL A 336 8.54 0.31 14.02
C VAL A 336 9.44 -0.76 14.64
N VAL A 337 10.70 -0.42 14.84
CA VAL A 337 11.69 -1.30 15.48
C VAL A 337 12.22 -0.60 16.72
N ASP A 338 12.14 -1.26 17.87
CA ASP A 338 12.56 -0.72 19.17
C ASP A 338 12.00 0.69 19.44
N GLY A 339 10.72 0.89 19.09
CA GLY A 339 10.01 2.16 19.26
C GLY A 339 10.27 3.20 18.16
N SER A 340 11.21 2.99 17.26
CA SER A 340 11.56 3.92 16.18
C SER A 340 10.90 3.51 14.85
N THR A 341 10.26 4.46 14.16
CA THR A 341 9.73 4.21 12.80
C THR A 341 10.88 4.09 11.81
N VAL A 342 11.01 2.93 11.17
CA VAL A 342 12.10 2.64 10.23
C VAL A 342 11.64 2.61 8.77
N ALA A 343 10.37 2.32 8.51
CA ALA A 343 9.79 2.36 7.17
C ALA A 343 8.29 2.67 7.23
N THR A 344 7.74 3.11 6.11
CA THR A 344 6.30 3.26 5.89
C THR A 344 5.86 2.38 4.74
N GLY A 345 4.64 1.86 4.82
CA GLY A 345 4.04 1.01 3.79
C GLY A 345 2.64 1.48 3.43
N VAL A 346 2.12 0.93 2.35
CA VAL A 346 0.73 1.10 1.91
C VAL A 346 0.14 -0.27 1.71
N VAL A 347 -1.11 -0.47 2.12
CA VAL A 347 -1.82 -1.71 1.86
C VAL A 347 -2.17 -1.77 0.38
N ALA A 348 -1.64 -2.75 -0.31
CA ALA A 348 -1.96 -3.00 -1.71
C ALA A 348 -3.37 -3.61 -1.85
N THR A 349 -3.92 -3.62 -3.05
CA THR A 349 -5.28 -4.13 -3.32
C THR A 349 -5.46 -5.61 -3.00
N ASP A 350 -4.37 -6.38 -2.98
CA ASP A 350 -4.31 -7.78 -2.58
C ASP A 350 -4.10 -7.99 -1.07
N GLY A 351 -4.04 -6.90 -0.30
CA GLY A 351 -3.87 -6.87 1.15
C GLY A 351 -2.41 -6.88 1.62
N TYR A 352 -1.43 -6.99 0.74
CA TYR A 352 -0.03 -6.97 1.15
C TYR A 352 0.45 -5.57 1.51
N VAL A 353 1.31 -5.49 2.54
CA VAL A 353 2.08 -4.30 2.91
C VAL A 353 3.55 -4.67 2.86
N TYR A 354 4.30 -3.93 2.08
CA TYR A 354 5.73 -4.12 1.93
C TYR A 354 6.49 -2.95 2.54
N PHE A 355 7.35 -3.25 3.52
CA PHE A 355 8.27 -2.31 4.12
C PHE A 355 9.67 -2.57 3.60
N ASP A 356 10.28 -1.60 2.97
CA ASP A 356 11.64 -1.71 2.42
C ASP A 356 12.59 -0.76 3.14
N THR A 357 13.60 -1.32 3.79
CA THR A 357 14.70 -0.60 4.41
C THR A 357 16.04 -0.89 3.70
N SER A 358 16.01 -1.51 2.50
CA SER A 358 17.22 -1.96 1.81
C SER A 358 18.18 -0.82 1.44
N ALA A 359 17.67 0.41 1.26
CA ALA A 359 18.50 1.59 1.00
C ALA A 359 19.28 2.06 2.24
N ALA A 360 18.74 1.79 3.45
CA ALA A 360 19.34 2.09 4.73
C ALA A 360 18.94 0.98 5.73
N PRO A 361 19.59 -0.18 5.69
CA PRO A 361 19.22 -1.32 6.52
C PRO A 361 19.35 -1.00 8.01
N VAL A 362 18.38 -1.47 8.81
CA VAL A 362 18.37 -1.25 10.26
C VAL A 362 19.32 -2.25 10.93
N ASN A 363 20.32 -1.74 11.63
CA ASN A 363 21.23 -2.60 12.41
C ASN A 363 20.53 -3.09 13.68
N LEU A 364 20.45 -4.41 13.82
CA LEU A 364 19.97 -5.10 15.01
C LEU A 364 21.17 -5.76 15.69
N THR A 365 21.49 -5.31 16.89
CA THR A 365 22.56 -5.92 17.70
C THR A 365 22.14 -7.31 18.18
N THR A 366 23.03 -8.06 18.77
CA THR A 366 22.64 -9.30 19.47
C THR A 366 21.76 -8.98 20.67
N GLY A 367 20.69 -9.75 20.84
CA GLY A 367 19.70 -9.53 21.89
C GLY A 367 18.27 -9.55 21.37
N SER A 368 17.35 -9.04 22.18
CA SER A 368 15.92 -8.97 21.86
C SER A 368 15.55 -7.60 21.30
N HIS A 369 14.84 -7.59 20.21
CA HIS A 369 14.30 -6.41 19.54
C HIS A 369 12.78 -6.52 19.40
N THR A 370 12.08 -5.40 19.46
CA THR A 370 10.64 -5.35 19.21
C THR A 370 10.39 -4.90 17.77
N VAL A 371 9.61 -5.67 17.03
CA VAL A 371 9.19 -5.35 15.66
C VAL A 371 7.68 -5.20 15.65
N ASP A 372 7.21 -3.98 15.38
CA ASP A 372 5.80 -3.61 15.37
C ASP A 372 5.37 -3.17 13.97
N VAL A 373 4.13 -3.48 13.61
CA VAL A 373 3.40 -2.78 12.56
C VAL A 373 2.33 -1.92 13.21
N ARG A 374 2.37 -0.63 12.94
CA ARG A 374 1.42 0.36 13.45
C ARG A 374 0.70 1.03 12.31
N ALA A 375 -0.56 1.38 12.54
CA ALA A 375 -1.38 2.08 11.56
C ALA A 375 -2.42 2.98 12.23
N ASP A 376 -2.98 3.89 11.44
CA ASP A 376 -4.18 4.62 11.78
C ASP A 376 -5.39 3.84 11.27
N VAL A 377 -6.39 3.61 12.11
CA VAL A 377 -7.65 2.97 11.73
C VAL A 377 -8.63 4.07 11.33
N VAL A 378 -8.92 4.20 10.04
CA VAL A 378 -9.64 5.36 9.50
C VAL A 378 -11.04 5.06 8.98
N ALA A 379 -11.34 3.79 8.71
CA ALA A 379 -12.63 3.36 8.15
C ALA A 379 -12.93 1.90 8.48
N GLY A 380 -14.06 1.37 8.00
CA GLY A 380 -14.39 -0.06 8.09
C GLY A 380 -15.22 -0.42 9.33
N ALA A 381 -16.10 0.47 9.79
CA ALA A 381 -16.99 0.21 10.92
C ALA A 381 -17.71 -1.16 10.82
N ASN A 382 -17.80 -1.88 11.93
CA ASN A 382 -18.38 -3.22 12.04
C ASN A 382 -17.68 -4.30 11.20
N ARG A 383 -16.42 -4.07 10.81
CA ARG A 383 -15.57 -5.01 10.10
C ARG A 383 -14.38 -5.39 10.97
N ASP A 384 -13.72 -6.46 10.60
CA ASP A 384 -12.54 -6.94 11.29
C ASP A 384 -11.38 -7.22 10.33
N PHE A 385 -10.18 -7.19 10.87
CA PHE A 385 -8.97 -7.60 10.19
C PHE A 385 -7.93 -8.09 11.19
N TYR A 386 -6.91 -8.74 10.66
CA TYR A 386 -5.64 -9.01 11.35
C TYR A 386 -4.49 -8.91 10.36
N ILE A 387 -3.31 -8.67 10.87
CA ILE A 387 -2.07 -8.64 10.09
C ILE A 387 -1.35 -9.97 10.27
N SER A 388 -0.88 -10.53 9.18
CA SER A 388 -0.16 -11.81 9.14
C SER A 388 1.17 -11.64 8.44
N MET A 389 2.24 -12.18 9.00
CA MET A 389 3.44 -12.53 8.26
C MET A 389 3.29 -13.97 7.78
N GLU A 390 3.16 -14.17 6.48
CA GLU A 390 2.80 -15.49 5.92
C GLU A 390 3.97 -16.46 5.82
N GLN A 391 5.20 -15.94 5.67
CA GLN A 391 6.42 -16.73 5.54
C GLN A 391 7.50 -16.15 6.45
N ALA A 392 8.32 -17.02 7.04
CA ALA A 392 9.46 -16.56 7.87
C ALA A 392 10.46 -15.71 7.08
N GLY A 393 10.64 -15.97 5.78
CA GLY A 393 11.46 -15.16 4.88
C GLY A 393 10.86 -13.80 4.51
N ASP A 394 9.63 -13.50 4.93
CA ASP A 394 9.02 -12.18 4.78
C ASP A 394 9.66 -11.14 5.71
N LEU A 395 10.34 -11.58 6.78
CA LEU A 395 11.26 -10.76 7.57
C LEU A 395 12.68 -10.94 7.00
N ARG A 396 13.16 -9.92 6.30
CA ARG A 396 14.42 -9.98 5.54
C ARG A 396 15.60 -9.54 6.40
N LEU A 397 16.27 -10.52 7.02
CA LEU A 397 17.44 -10.32 7.86
C LEU A 397 18.70 -10.75 7.13
N GLU A 398 19.68 -9.86 6.99
CA GLU A 398 21.01 -10.16 6.45
C GLU A 398 22.01 -10.31 7.59
N ASP A 399 22.91 -11.29 7.48
CA ASP A 399 24.04 -11.44 8.38
C ASP A 399 25.00 -10.25 8.22
N SER A 400 25.30 -9.54 9.30
CA SER A 400 26.13 -8.34 9.25
C SER A 400 27.57 -8.59 8.78
N GLN A 401 28.07 -9.84 8.90
CA GLN A 401 29.43 -10.23 8.55
C GLN A 401 29.52 -11.00 7.23
N VAL A 402 28.40 -11.48 6.71
CA VAL A 402 28.34 -12.23 5.45
C VAL A 402 27.42 -11.50 4.49
N ALA A 403 27.98 -10.56 3.75
CA ALA A 403 27.22 -9.70 2.84
C ALA A 403 26.38 -10.50 1.83
N GLY A 404 25.12 -10.15 1.71
CA GLY A 404 24.15 -10.81 0.83
C GLY A 404 23.59 -12.13 1.38
N ALA A 405 24.04 -12.59 2.55
CA ALA A 405 23.51 -13.79 3.18
C ALA A 405 22.31 -13.45 4.08
N PHE A 406 21.13 -13.62 3.55
CA PHE A 406 19.89 -13.51 4.32
C PHE A 406 19.65 -14.76 5.13
N VAL A 407 19.04 -14.62 6.30
CA VAL A 407 18.64 -15.74 7.16
C VAL A 407 17.14 -15.71 7.40
N THR A 408 16.55 -16.89 7.48
CA THR A 408 15.16 -17.03 7.92
C THR A 408 15.15 -17.15 9.43
N PRO A 409 14.46 -16.26 10.16
CA PRO A 409 14.30 -16.43 11.59
C PRO A 409 13.52 -17.72 11.87
N THR A 410 13.92 -18.45 12.90
CA THR A 410 13.10 -19.54 13.41
C THR A 410 11.85 -18.92 14.05
N ALA A 411 10.70 -19.51 13.81
CA ALA A 411 9.48 -19.15 14.50
C ALA A 411 9.11 -20.30 15.42
N ASN A 412 9.48 -20.19 16.65
CA ASN A 412 9.26 -21.10 17.75
C ASN A 412 9.40 -22.61 17.46
N ALA A 413 10.37 -23.23 18.09
CA ALA A 413 10.97 -24.53 17.81
C ALA A 413 10.08 -25.78 18.00
N THR A 414 8.79 -25.70 18.18
CA THR A 414 7.96 -26.87 18.53
C THR A 414 7.02 -27.39 17.46
N ALA A 415 6.95 -26.80 16.29
CA ALA A 415 6.13 -27.37 15.23
C ALA A 415 6.70 -27.08 13.84
N ALA A 416 6.87 -28.11 13.04
CA ALA A 416 6.97 -28.06 11.58
C ALA A 416 5.68 -27.46 10.97
N GLN A 417 5.34 -26.23 11.32
CA GLN A 417 4.12 -25.56 10.90
C GLN A 417 4.44 -24.34 10.06
N ALA A 418 3.74 -24.23 8.95
CA ALA A 418 3.67 -23.05 8.14
C ALA A 418 3.46 -21.81 9.03
N VAL A 419 4.32 -20.84 8.87
CA VAL A 419 4.48 -19.73 9.80
C VAL A 419 3.47 -18.64 9.46
N ASN A 420 2.21 -18.85 9.82
CA ASN A 420 1.28 -17.71 9.91
C ASN A 420 1.49 -17.04 11.26
N VAL A 421 2.36 -16.04 11.29
CA VAL A 421 2.59 -15.23 12.49
C VAL A 421 1.52 -14.14 12.54
N LEU A 422 0.38 -14.49 13.14
CA LEU A 422 -0.80 -13.63 13.20
C LEU A 422 -0.69 -12.57 14.30
N GLY A 423 -1.07 -11.35 13.98
CA GLY A 423 -1.54 -10.36 14.95
C GLY A 423 -2.93 -10.73 15.48
N GLY A 424 -3.36 -10.12 16.59
CA GLY A 424 -4.71 -10.26 17.09
C GLY A 424 -5.75 -9.70 16.14
N LYS A 425 -6.95 -10.26 16.20
CA LYS A 425 -8.07 -9.72 15.44
C LYS A 425 -8.41 -8.31 15.93
N VAL A 426 -8.39 -7.36 15.03
CA VAL A 426 -8.87 -6.00 15.26
C VAL A 426 -10.30 -5.90 14.75
N THR A 427 -11.24 -5.62 15.64
CA THR A 427 -12.63 -5.31 15.29
C THR A 427 -12.80 -3.80 15.28
N ILE A 428 -13.16 -3.23 14.14
CA ILE A 428 -13.38 -1.79 14.00
C ILE A 428 -14.79 -1.48 14.47
N GLN A 429 -14.91 -0.69 15.53
CA GLN A 429 -16.19 -0.22 16.04
C GLN A 429 -16.75 0.88 15.15
N SER A 430 -18.03 1.20 15.35
CA SER A 430 -18.72 2.30 14.64
C SER A 430 -17.91 3.58 14.71
N GLY A 431 -18.08 4.44 13.72
CA GLY A 431 -17.40 5.70 13.62
C GLY A 431 -17.61 6.59 14.85
N SER A 432 -16.71 7.50 15.04
CA SER A 432 -16.76 8.48 16.13
C SER A 432 -16.81 9.90 15.57
N LEU A 433 -17.45 10.79 16.29
CA LEU A 433 -17.47 12.22 16.03
C LEU A 433 -16.70 12.93 17.14
N THR A 434 -15.67 13.68 16.76
CA THR A 434 -14.95 14.57 17.68
C THR A 434 -15.33 16.01 17.40
N ILE A 435 -15.57 16.76 18.45
CA ILE A 435 -15.85 18.20 18.39
C ILE A 435 -14.71 18.90 19.15
N THR A 436 -13.98 19.73 18.46
CA THR A 436 -12.90 20.53 19.05
C THR A 436 -13.15 22.00 18.78
N GLN A 437 -12.67 22.87 19.69
CA GLN A 437 -12.69 24.29 19.41
C GLN A 437 -11.73 24.60 18.24
N ASP A 438 -12.16 25.47 17.34
CA ASP A 438 -11.32 25.94 16.24
C ASP A 438 -10.25 26.90 16.81
N THR A 439 -8.99 26.45 16.82
CA THR A 439 -7.86 27.19 17.36
C THR A 439 -7.49 28.43 16.53
N THR A 440 -8.01 28.54 15.31
CA THR A 440 -7.83 29.74 14.47
C THR A 440 -8.75 30.89 14.88
N PHE A 441 -9.75 30.61 15.73
CA PHE A 441 -10.65 31.63 16.27
C PHE A 441 -10.24 32.01 17.69
N SER A 442 -9.87 33.27 17.86
CA SER A 442 -9.54 33.83 19.20
C SER A 442 -10.82 34.11 19.99
N ASN A 443 -10.89 33.56 21.21
CA ASN A 443 -12.03 33.74 22.12
C ASN A 443 -12.06 35.12 22.83
N ALA A 444 -10.97 35.85 22.76
CA ALA A 444 -10.84 37.16 23.46
C ALA A 444 -11.09 38.30 22.47
N THR A 445 -12.32 38.43 22.00
CA THR A 445 -12.69 39.49 21.06
C THR A 445 -13.58 40.50 21.79
N ASN A 446 -13.18 41.78 21.83
CA ASN A 446 -14.05 42.85 22.26
C ASN A 446 -15.08 43.14 21.16
N LEU A 447 -16.35 43.01 21.50
CA LEU A 447 -17.43 43.31 20.59
C LEU A 447 -17.91 44.74 20.78
N ILE A 448 -18.17 45.42 19.66
CA ILE A 448 -18.73 46.76 19.67
C ILE A 448 -20.26 46.65 19.64
N GLY A 449 -20.95 47.37 20.52
CA GLY A 449 -22.42 47.43 20.52
C GLY A 449 -22.95 47.88 19.16
N GLY A 450 -23.93 47.14 18.62
CA GLY A 450 -24.49 47.37 17.29
C GLY A 450 -23.74 46.67 16.12
N ALA A 451 -22.64 45.99 16.40
CA ALA A 451 -21.95 45.20 15.37
C ALA A 451 -22.85 44.07 14.87
N THR A 452 -22.82 43.81 13.56
CA THR A 452 -23.59 42.79 12.90
C THR A 452 -22.69 41.71 12.33
N ASN A 453 -23.21 40.49 12.20
CA ASN A 453 -22.53 39.33 11.60
C ASN A 453 -21.18 38.99 12.28
N VAL A 454 -21.13 39.09 13.60
CA VAL A 454 -19.92 38.82 14.38
C VAL A 454 -19.81 37.35 14.69
N LYS A 455 -18.65 36.75 14.40
CA LYS A 455 -18.35 35.35 14.74
C LYS A 455 -18.14 35.25 16.25
N LEU A 456 -18.97 34.49 16.95
CA LEU A 456 -18.97 34.37 18.42
C LEU A 456 -18.19 33.14 18.89
N ALA A 457 -18.28 32.04 18.16
CA ALA A 457 -17.57 30.81 18.46
C ALA A 457 -17.36 30.02 17.16
N ALA A 458 -16.34 29.19 17.16
CA ALA A 458 -16.07 28.26 16.07
C ALA A 458 -15.65 26.90 16.61
N TYR A 459 -16.20 25.87 16.04
CA TYR A 459 -15.91 24.49 16.38
C TYR A 459 -15.62 23.68 15.13
N LYS A 460 -14.65 22.80 15.21
CA LYS A 460 -14.33 21.83 14.18
C LYS A 460 -14.95 20.49 14.56
N PHE A 461 -15.78 19.98 13.67
CA PHE A 461 -16.35 18.64 13.74
C PHE A 461 -15.51 17.74 12.85
N THR A 462 -15.07 16.60 13.37
CA THR A 462 -14.30 15.62 12.61
C THR A 462 -14.96 14.27 12.79
N SER A 463 -15.47 13.70 11.71
CA SER A 463 -15.98 12.33 11.69
C SER A 463 -14.85 11.36 11.32
N TYR A 464 -14.90 10.17 11.88
CA TYR A 464 -13.96 9.09 11.64
C TYR A 464 -14.71 7.79 11.37
N GLY A 465 -14.32 7.09 10.33
CA GLY A 465 -14.79 5.77 10.01
C GLY A 465 -16.06 5.70 9.16
N GLU A 466 -16.93 6.67 9.24
CA GLU A 466 -18.14 6.78 8.43
C GLU A 466 -18.61 8.23 8.36
N ASP A 467 -19.39 8.53 7.34
CA ASP A 467 -20.02 9.85 7.19
C ASP A 467 -21.05 10.05 8.31
N VAL A 468 -20.97 11.18 8.98
CA VAL A 468 -21.86 11.55 10.06
C VAL A 468 -22.78 12.67 9.58
N LYS A 469 -24.07 12.47 9.74
CA LYS A 469 -25.08 13.49 9.48
C LYS A 469 -25.48 14.18 10.79
N VAL A 470 -25.16 15.46 10.92
CA VAL A 470 -25.62 16.28 12.05
C VAL A 470 -27.06 16.70 11.81
N LEU A 471 -27.96 16.19 12.65
CA LEU A 471 -29.39 16.46 12.57
C LEU A 471 -29.79 17.69 13.41
N SER A 472 -29.16 17.86 14.56
CA SER A 472 -29.42 19.00 15.44
C SER A 472 -28.17 19.41 16.19
N LEU A 473 -28.11 20.68 16.54
CA LEU A 473 -27.04 21.25 17.34
C LEU A 473 -27.63 22.22 18.36
N THR A 474 -27.20 22.10 19.60
CA THR A 474 -27.68 22.93 20.69
C THR A 474 -26.51 23.68 21.34
N PHE A 475 -26.66 24.97 21.52
CA PHE A 475 -25.73 25.85 22.21
C PHE A 475 -26.39 26.51 23.39
N SER A 476 -25.68 26.69 24.47
CA SER A 476 -26.14 27.45 25.63
C SER A 476 -25.28 28.69 25.80
N PRO A 477 -25.77 29.90 25.46
CA PRO A 477 -25.04 31.13 25.68
C PRO A 477 -24.98 31.44 27.17
N SER A 478 -23.81 31.87 27.64
CA SER A 478 -23.59 32.29 29.01
C SER A 478 -23.13 33.74 29.04
N PHE A 479 -23.81 34.60 29.80
CA PHE A 479 -23.47 36.00 29.99
C PHE A 479 -23.05 36.23 31.46
N THR A 480 -21.96 36.91 31.70
CA THR A 480 -21.39 37.15 33.03
C THR A 480 -22.01 38.35 33.79
N SER A 481 -22.66 39.25 33.08
CA SER A 481 -23.34 40.41 33.70
C SER A 481 -24.81 40.42 33.30
N MET A 482 -25.69 40.37 34.26
CA MET A 482 -27.10 40.06 34.01
C MET A 482 -28.04 41.07 34.65
N THR A 483 -28.61 41.89 33.78
CA THR A 483 -29.96 42.40 34.00
C THR A 483 -30.88 41.62 33.06
N PRO A 484 -32.01 41.07 33.56
CA PRO A 484 -32.88 40.18 32.74
C PRO A 484 -33.48 40.83 31.49
N ALA A 485 -33.34 42.13 31.33
CA ALA A 485 -33.93 42.90 30.24
C ALA A 485 -33.04 43.04 28.99
N ASN A 486 -31.77 42.67 29.06
CA ASN A 486 -30.83 42.91 27.95
C ASN A 486 -30.43 41.59 27.26
N ASN A 487 -31.20 41.19 26.27
CA ASN A 487 -30.77 40.22 25.28
C ASN A 487 -29.69 40.89 24.41
N ASN A 488 -28.43 40.71 24.80
CA ASN A 488 -27.31 41.38 24.13
C ASN A 488 -26.96 40.76 22.75
N LEU A 489 -27.53 39.60 22.40
CA LEU A 489 -27.33 38.95 21.13
C LEU A 489 -28.66 38.65 20.46
N ALA A 490 -28.97 39.40 19.41
CA ALA A 490 -30.11 39.15 18.56
C ALA A 490 -29.64 38.41 17.29
N ASN A 491 -30.54 37.67 16.68
CA ASN A 491 -30.32 37.03 15.39
C ASN A 491 -29.08 36.11 15.34
N VAL A 492 -28.88 35.30 16.38
CA VAL A 492 -27.80 34.30 16.39
C VAL A 492 -28.07 33.26 15.31
N GLY A 493 -27.16 33.13 14.37
CA GLY A 493 -27.22 32.19 13.25
C GLY A 493 -26.14 31.14 13.37
N LEU A 494 -26.43 29.94 12.94
CA LEU A 494 -25.46 28.85 12.77
C LEU A 494 -24.96 28.81 11.33
N TYR A 495 -23.65 28.74 11.16
CA TYR A 495 -23.00 28.66 9.85
C TYR A 495 -22.14 27.41 9.75
N VAL A 496 -22.23 26.68 8.65
CA VAL A 496 -21.38 25.54 8.36
C VAL A 496 -20.64 25.80 7.05
N ASN A 497 -19.32 25.75 7.07
CA ASN A 497 -18.46 26.05 5.91
C ASN A 497 -18.82 27.38 5.21
N GLY A 498 -19.21 28.39 5.99
CA GLY A 498 -19.58 29.72 5.48
C GLY A 498 -21.03 29.88 5.03
N GLY A 499 -21.81 28.80 4.95
CA GLY A 499 -23.25 28.83 4.66
C GLY A 499 -24.09 28.83 5.94
N GLN A 500 -25.13 29.68 6.01
CA GLN A 500 -26.07 29.66 7.14
C GLN A 500 -26.94 28.40 7.08
N VAL A 501 -27.11 27.74 8.23
CA VAL A 501 -27.99 26.59 8.41
C VAL A 501 -28.99 26.86 9.53
N GLY A 502 -30.25 26.59 9.29
CA GLY A 502 -31.33 26.93 10.23
C GLY A 502 -31.67 28.42 10.28
N SER A 503 -32.71 28.74 11.06
CA SER A 503 -33.20 30.11 11.24
C SER A 503 -32.46 30.81 12.37
N ASN A 504 -32.32 32.13 12.29
CA ASN A 504 -31.77 32.93 13.38
C ASN A 504 -32.64 32.81 14.62
N GLN A 505 -31.99 32.80 15.79
CA GLN A 505 -32.64 32.71 17.10
C GLN A 505 -32.14 33.88 18.00
N THR A 506 -32.97 34.28 18.94
CA THR A 506 -32.58 35.26 19.94
C THR A 506 -31.96 34.55 21.14
N ALA A 507 -30.76 34.97 21.53
CA ALA A 507 -30.06 34.39 22.68
C ALA A 507 -30.57 34.96 23.99
N THR A 508 -30.90 34.07 24.91
CA THR A 508 -31.21 34.41 26.30
C THR A 508 -30.21 33.68 27.20
N HIS A 509 -29.79 34.31 28.29
CA HIS A 509 -28.81 33.69 29.21
C HIS A 509 -29.24 32.31 29.66
N SER A 510 -28.32 31.37 29.56
CA SER A 510 -28.51 29.95 29.93
C SER A 510 -29.68 29.25 29.26
N THR A 511 -30.32 29.85 28.27
CA THR A 511 -31.35 29.22 27.45
C THR A 511 -30.71 28.59 26.21
N ALA A 512 -30.98 27.33 26.03
CA ALA A 512 -30.41 26.59 24.88
C ALA A 512 -31.00 27.10 23.55
N LEU A 513 -30.14 27.41 22.61
CA LEU A 513 -30.47 27.65 21.20
C LEU A 513 -30.35 26.32 20.45
N THR A 514 -31.44 25.76 19.96
CA THR A 514 -31.45 24.49 19.28
C THR A 514 -31.75 24.68 17.79
N TYR A 515 -30.84 24.24 16.94
CA TYR A 515 -30.98 24.21 15.50
C TYR A 515 -31.26 22.77 15.07
N ASN A 516 -32.43 22.54 14.51
CA ASN A 516 -32.91 21.23 14.07
C ASN A 516 -32.89 21.10 12.56
N ASN A 517 -32.95 19.86 12.06
CA ASN A 517 -33.05 19.54 10.64
C ASN A 517 -31.88 20.09 9.81
N LEU A 518 -30.69 20.12 10.40
CA LEU A 518 -29.52 20.73 9.76
C LEU A 518 -29.13 19.96 8.49
N GLY A 519 -29.31 18.64 8.46
CA GLY A 519 -29.09 17.82 7.28
C GLY A 519 -27.65 17.85 6.73
N THR A 520 -26.72 18.36 7.52
CA THR A 520 -25.32 18.54 7.12
C THR A 520 -24.56 17.23 7.25
N ASN A 521 -23.96 16.76 6.16
CA ASN A 521 -23.04 15.63 6.14
C ASN A 521 -21.61 16.13 6.46
N LEU A 522 -20.92 15.36 7.27
CA LEU A 522 -19.53 15.60 7.68
C LEU A 522 -18.65 14.44 7.26
#